data_1187ff1f15ecc394e79c831b5ee7c997
#
_entry.id   1187ff1f15ecc394e79c831b5ee7c997
#
_cell.length_a   1.000
_cell.length_b   1.000
_cell.length_c   1.000
_cell.angle_alpha   90.00
_cell.angle_beta   90.00
_cell.angle_gamma   90.00
#
_symmetry.space_group_name_H-M   'P 1'
#
loop_
_entity.id
_entity.type
_entity.pdbx_description
1 polymer ?
#
loop_
_entity_poly.entity_id
_entity_poly.type
_entity_poly.pdbx_seq_one_letter_code
_entity_poly.pdbx_strand_id
1 'polypeptide(L)'
;MKYAWIEHYRDEYTVSRLCRVLSVSRSGYCQWRVRAPSARALANQALDAKVRVIHRDSRRSYGRPRITQQLRQHGECVSAERVRQSLQRQGLRPVYRRAYVVTTDSDHRLPVAANILQRRFDGWQPNQAWVGDISYIATGEG
;
A
#
# COMPACT_ATOMS: atom_id res chain seq x y z
N MET A 1 22.09 -14.17 -1.97
CA MET A 1 22.54 -13.43 -3.18
C MET A 1 23.61 -14.17 -3.99
N LYS A 2 24.71 -14.71 -3.41
CA LYS A 2 25.80 -15.35 -4.18
C LYS A 2 25.32 -16.54 -5.05
N TYR A 3 24.48 -17.43 -4.55
CA TYR A 3 23.98 -18.58 -5.31
C TYR A 3 23.07 -18.21 -6.47
N ALA A 4 22.23 -17.19 -6.32
CA ALA A 4 21.39 -16.69 -7.41
C ALA A 4 22.23 -16.06 -8.54
N TRP A 5 23.34 -15.42 -8.17
CA TRP A 5 24.31 -14.91 -9.15
C TRP A 5 25.00 -16.05 -9.91
N ILE A 6 25.43 -17.13 -9.23
CA ILE A 6 25.99 -18.33 -9.86
C ILE A 6 24.98 -18.96 -10.83
N GLU A 7 23.70 -19.06 -10.44
CA GLU A 7 22.65 -19.61 -11.30
C GLU A 7 22.44 -18.78 -12.57
N HIS A 8 22.58 -17.45 -12.49
CA HIS A 8 22.44 -16.55 -13.64
C HIS A 8 23.57 -16.71 -14.65
N TYR A 9 24.81 -16.90 -14.19
CA TYR A 9 25.99 -16.99 -15.04
C TYR A 9 26.52 -18.40 -15.32
N ARG A 10 25.78 -19.45 -14.93
CA ARG A 10 26.23 -20.86 -15.08
C ARG A 10 26.36 -21.31 -16.52
N ASP A 11 25.69 -20.67 -17.46
CA ASP A 11 25.75 -20.99 -18.90
C ASP A 11 26.96 -20.36 -19.58
N GLU A 12 27.52 -19.29 -19.01
CA GLU A 12 28.74 -18.61 -19.50
C GLU A 12 30.01 -19.15 -18.85
N TYR A 13 29.94 -19.54 -17.57
CA TYR A 13 31.10 -19.97 -16.79
C TYR A 13 30.81 -21.25 -15.99
N THR A 14 31.86 -22.07 -15.84
CA THR A 14 31.72 -23.30 -15.04
C THR A 14 31.36 -22.99 -13.58
N VAL A 15 30.40 -23.74 -13.06
CA VAL A 15 29.93 -23.57 -11.65
C VAL A 15 31.09 -23.65 -10.64
N SER A 16 32.07 -24.54 -10.90
CA SER A 16 33.26 -24.67 -10.06
C SER A 16 34.11 -23.38 -10.00
N ARG A 17 34.25 -22.68 -11.11
CA ARG A 17 34.97 -21.40 -11.19
C ARG A 17 34.21 -20.30 -10.46
N LEU A 18 32.90 -20.21 -10.70
CA LEU A 18 32.03 -19.23 -10.02
C LEU A 18 32.01 -19.42 -8.51
N CYS A 19 31.90 -20.66 -8.02
CA CYS A 19 31.94 -20.97 -6.61
C CYS A 19 33.29 -20.58 -5.97
N ARG A 20 34.40 -20.80 -6.67
CA ARG A 20 35.75 -20.43 -6.20
C ARG A 20 35.88 -18.91 -6.06
N VAL A 21 35.50 -18.15 -7.11
CA VAL A 21 35.57 -16.69 -7.13
C VAL A 21 34.72 -16.07 -6.01
N LEU A 22 33.51 -16.60 -5.78
CA LEU A 22 32.63 -16.10 -4.75
C LEU A 22 32.88 -16.67 -3.35
N SER A 23 33.89 -17.54 -3.21
CA SER A 23 34.25 -18.20 -1.96
C SER A 23 33.05 -18.91 -1.31
N VAL A 24 32.35 -19.76 -2.08
CA VAL A 24 31.24 -20.60 -1.62
C VAL A 24 31.46 -22.05 -2.01
N SER A 25 30.88 -23.01 -1.25
CA SER A 25 31.02 -24.42 -1.58
C SER A 25 30.10 -24.79 -2.75
N ARG A 26 30.61 -25.65 -3.65
CA ARG A 26 29.83 -26.20 -4.76
C ARG A 26 28.67 -27.07 -4.25
N SER A 27 28.87 -27.85 -3.20
CA SER A 27 27.81 -28.66 -2.58
C SER A 27 26.69 -27.77 -2.02
N GLY A 28 27.04 -26.65 -1.36
CA GLY A 28 26.06 -25.68 -0.89
C GLY A 28 25.24 -25.06 -2.01
N TYR A 29 25.85 -24.76 -3.15
CA TYR A 29 25.12 -24.30 -4.34
C TYR A 29 24.17 -25.39 -4.87
N CYS A 30 24.64 -26.64 -5.01
CA CYS A 30 23.80 -27.74 -5.48
C CYS A 30 22.60 -27.99 -4.56
N GLN A 31 22.80 -27.98 -3.24
CA GLN A 31 21.73 -28.10 -2.28
C GLN A 31 20.73 -26.92 -2.34
N TRP A 32 21.25 -25.69 -2.47
CA TRP A 32 20.40 -24.50 -2.64
C TRP A 32 19.52 -24.60 -3.89
N ARG A 33 20.06 -25.09 -4.99
CA ARG A 33 19.36 -25.22 -6.28
C ARG A 33 18.20 -26.21 -6.24
N VAL A 34 18.38 -27.35 -5.55
CA VAL A 34 17.33 -28.39 -5.45
C VAL A 34 16.40 -28.23 -4.24
N ARG A 35 16.71 -27.26 -3.38
CA ARG A 35 15.90 -27.04 -2.17
C ARG A 35 14.51 -26.57 -2.52
N ALA A 36 13.48 -27.33 -2.09
CA ALA A 36 12.09 -26.89 -2.15
C ALA A 36 11.88 -25.60 -1.32
N PRO A 37 10.93 -24.74 -1.72
CA PRO A 37 10.56 -23.56 -0.94
C PRO A 37 10.19 -23.96 0.50
N SER A 38 10.67 -23.23 1.49
CA SER A 38 10.32 -23.47 2.89
C SER A 38 8.82 -23.24 3.12
N ALA A 39 8.24 -23.87 4.14
CA ALA A 39 6.84 -23.66 4.53
C ALA A 39 6.51 -22.16 4.72
N ARG A 40 7.48 -21.39 5.27
CA ARG A 40 7.35 -19.94 5.40
C ARG A 40 7.33 -19.21 4.06
N ALA A 41 8.12 -19.67 3.08
CA ALA A 41 8.11 -19.10 1.74
C ALA A 41 6.77 -19.33 1.04
N LEU A 42 6.23 -20.55 1.14
CA LEU A 42 4.90 -20.88 0.60
C LEU A 42 3.79 -20.06 1.28
N ALA A 43 3.83 -19.95 2.62
CA ALA A 43 2.87 -19.12 3.35
C ALA A 43 2.98 -17.61 2.98
N ASN A 44 4.17 -17.13 2.66
CA ASN A 44 4.36 -15.76 2.18
C ASN A 44 3.82 -15.58 0.75
N GLN A 45 4.02 -16.55 -0.14
CA GLN A 45 3.44 -16.50 -1.49
C GLN A 45 1.91 -16.50 -1.46
N ALA A 46 1.30 -17.34 -0.62
CA ALA A 46 -0.15 -17.36 -0.43
C ALA A 46 -0.67 -16.01 0.12
N LEU A 47 0.03 -15.42 1.10
CA LEU A 47 -0.30 -14.10 1.62
C LEU A 47 -0.15 -13.02 0.54
N ASP A 48 0.93 -13.06 -0.25
CA ASP A 48 1.19 -12.09 -1.31
C ASP A 48 0.07 -12.10 -2.37
N ALA A 49 -0.45 -13.29 -2.72
CA ALA A 49 -1.59 -13.42 -3.62
C ALA A 49 -2.86 -12.74 -3.04
N LYS A 50 -3.20 -13.02 -1.77
CA LYS A 50 -4.35 -12.42 -1.09
C LYS A 50 -4.23 -10.89 -0.98
N VAL A 51 -3.07 -10.39 -0.59
CA VAL A 51 -2.80 -8.94 -0.50
C VAL A 51 -2.96 -8.26 -1.86
N ARG A 52 -2.48 -8.89 -2.94
CA ARG A 52 -2.61 -8.37 -4.31
C ARG A 52 -4.06 -8.23 -4.73
N VAL A 53 -4.88 -9.25 -4.46
CA VAL A 53 -6.32 -9.24 -4.78
C VAL A 53 -7.01 -8.09 -4.05
N ILE A 54 -6.86 -7.99 -2.72
CA ILE A 54 -7.47 -6.93 -1.91
C ILE A 54 -7.03 -5.54 -2.38
N HIS A 55 -5.74 -5.36 -2.67
CA HIS A 55 -5.21 -4.09 -3.14
C HIS A 55 -5.80 -3.69 -4.49
N ARG A 56 -5.95 -4.64 -5.43
CA ARG A 56 -6.59 -4.42 -6.74
C ARG A 56 -8.07 -4.08 -6.58
N ASP A 57 -8.82 -4.86 -5.81
CA ASP A 57 -10.27 -4.72 -5.65
C ASP A 57 -10.65 -3.41 -4.93
N SER A 58 -9.76 -2.91 -4.08
CA SER A 58 -9.87 -1.57 -3.48
C SER A 58 -9.46 -0.43 -4.43
N ARG A 59 -9.32 -0.67 -5.73
CA ARG A 59 -8.80 0.31 -6.71
C ARG A 59 -7.46 0.91 -6.29
N ARG A 60 -6.58 0.09 -5.68
CA ARG A 60 -5.27 0.46 -5.14
C ARG A 60 -5.31 1.53 -4.06
N SER A 61 -6.47 1.75 -3.39
CA SER A 61 -6.61 2.75 -2.33
C SER A 61 -6.25 2.22 -0.94
N TYR A 62 -6.26 0.88 -0.75
CA TYR A 62 -5.98 0.29 0.55
C TYR A 62 -4.49 0.15 0.80
N GLY A 63 -4.05 0.68 1.94
CA GLY A 63 -2.73 0.46 2.49
C GLY A 63 -2.73 -0.62 3.58
N ARG A 64 -1.59 -0.77 4.26
CA ARG A 64 -1.39 -1.76 5.32
C ARG A 64 -2.54 -1.90 6.32
N PRO A 65 -3.06 -0.82 6.96
CA PRO A 65 -4.08 -0.97 8.00
C PRO A 65 -5.36 -1.62 7.48
N ARG A 66 -5.90 -1.12 6.37
CA ARG A 66 -7.17 -1.60 5.79
C ARG A 66 -7.04 -3.02 5.23
N ILE A 67 -5.94 -3.36 4.57
CA ILE A 67 -5.66 -4.72 4.08
C ILE A 67 -5.55 -5.69 5.26
N THR A 68 -4.86 -5.32 6.35
CA THR A 68 -4.76 -6.16 7.55
C THR A 68 -6.14 -6.43 8.16
N GLN A 69 -6.98 -5.39 8.25
CA GLN A 69 -8.33 -5.52 8.78
C GLN A 69 -9.19 -6.45 7.90
N GLN A 70 -9.13 -6.29 6.59
CA GLN A 70 -9.90 -7.13 5.66
C GLN A 70 -9.45 -8.59 5.68
N LEU A 71 -8.15 -8.86 5.76
CA LEU A 71 -7.63 -10.23 5.93
C LEU A 71 -8.14 -10.87 7.23
N ARG A 72 -8.18 -10.11 8.33
CA ARG A 72 -8.72 -10.60 9.61
C ARG A 72 -10.22 -10.88 9.54
N GLN A 73 -11.00 -10.07 8.85
CA GLN A 73 -12.43 -10.31 8.60
C GLN A 73 -12.66 -11.60 7.81
N HIS A 74 -11.73 -11.98 6.94
CA HIS A 74 -11.75 -13.27 6.23
C HIS A 74 -11.14 -14.43 7.03
N GLY A 75 -10.91 -14.26 8.36
CA GLY A 75 -10.41 -15.30 9.24
C GLY A 75 -8.88 -15.50 9.22
N GLU A 76 -8.13 -14.63 8.55
CA GLU A 76 -6.68 -14.74 8.48
C GLU A 76 -6.00 -14.14 9.71
N CYS A 77 -5.26 -14.96 10.45
CA CYS A 77 -4.43 -14.49 11.57
C CYS A 77 -3.10 -13.94 11.04
N VAL A 78 -3.08 -12.64 10.70
CA VAL A 78 -1.90 -12.00 10.11
C VAL A 78 -1.54 -10.71 10.84
N SER A 79 -0.24 -10.49 11.06
CA SER A 79 0.25 -9.24 11.64
C SER A 79 0.36 -8.14 10.57
N ALA A 80 0.16 -6.90 10.98
CA ALA A 80 0.30 -5.73 10.10
C ALA A 80 1.71 -5.64 9.48
N GLU A 81 2.74 -6.12 10.19
CA GLU A 81 4.11 -6.12 9.69
C GLU A 81 4.31 -7.12 8.53
N ARG A 82 3.69 -8.30 8.60
CA ARG A 82 3.72 -9.25 7.48
C ARG A 82 3.02 -8.69 6.23
N VAL A 83 1.91 -7.97 6.42
CA VAL A 83 1.22 -7.28 5.32
C VAL A 83 2.09 -6.17 4.73
N ARG A 84 2.79 -5.38 5.57
CA ARG A 84 3.74 -4.36 5.10
C ARG A 84 4.85 -4.97 4.24
N GLN A 85 5.46 -6.05 4.70
CA GLN A 85 6.51 -6.77 3.97
C GLN A 85 5.98 -7.34 2.64
N SER A 86 4.74 -7.84 2.63
CA SER A 86 4.08 -8.32 1.42
C SER A 86 3.91 -7.21 0.39
N LEU A 87 3.39 -6.06 0.81
CA LEU A 87 3.25 -4.87 -0.05
C LEU A 87 4.61 -4.43 -0.62
N GLN A 88 5.66 -4.40 0.21
CA GLN A 88 7.01 -4.03 -0.22
C GLN A 88 7.59 -5.02 -1.23
N ARG A 89 7.49 -6.34 -1.00
CA ARG A 89 7.98 -7.36 -1.95
C ARG A 89 7.34 -7.23 -3.32
N GLN A 90 6.06 -6.84 -3.35
CA GLN A 90 5.28 -6.71 -4.57
C GLN A 90 5.35 -5.30 -5.19
N GLY A 91 6.03 -4.34 -4.57
CA GLY A 91 6.08 -2.96 -5.01
C GLY A 91 4.72 -2.25 -4.98
N LEU A 92 3.75 -2.77 -4.20
CA LEU A 92 2.41 -2.22 -4.13
C LEU A 92 2.38 -1.01 -3.21
N ARG A 93 1.87 0.11 -3.72
CA ARG A 93 1.69 1.35 -2.98
C ARG A 93 0.24 1.82 -3.10
N PRO A 94 -0.39 2.25 -2.00
CA PRO A 94 -1.73 2.83 -2.08
C PRO A 94 -1.67 4.17 -2.81
N VAL A 95 -2.68 4.41 -3.65
CA VAL A 95 -2.89 5.70 -4.28
C VAL A 95 -3.55 6.61 -3.26
N TYR A 96 -2.80 7.60 -2.77
CA TYR A 96 -3.35 8.63 -1.91
C TYR A 96 -3.90 9.76 -2.78
N ARG A 97 -5.15 10.11 -2.57
CA ARG A 97 -5.64 11.41 -3.06
C ARG A 97 -4.88 12.51 -2.29
N ARG A 98 -4.58 13.61 -2.95
CA ARG A 98 -4.03 14.78 -2.25
C ARG A 98 -4.98 15.11 -1.10
N ALA A 99 -4.44 15.43 0.07
CA ALA A 99 -5.22 15.59 1.29
C ALA A 99 -6.28 16.69 1.13
N TYR A 100 -5.92 17.79 0.54
CA TYR A 100 -6.82 18.90 0.19
C TYR A 100 -6.05 19.90 -0.71
N VAL A 101 -6.82 20.73 -1.38
CA VAL A 101 -6.32 21.94 -2.03
C VAL A 101 -6.85 23.10 -1.21
N VAL A 102 -6.01 24.05 -0.84
CA VAL A 102 -6.47 25.29 -0.21
C VAL A 102 -7.26 26.06 -1.28
N THR A 103 -8.57 26.11 -1.11
CA THR A 103 -9.51 26.75 -2.04
C THR A 103 -9.94 28.12 -1.57
N THR A 104 -9.69 28.45 -0.31
CA THR A 104 -10.07 29.74 0.30
C THR A 104 -8.87 30.35 1.01
N ASP A 105 -8.72 31.65 0.86
CA ASP A 105 -7.77 32.45 1.62
C ASP A 105 -8.56 33.32 2.61
N SER A 106 -8.40 33.05 3.90
CA SER A 106 -9.06 33.81 4.96
C SER A 106 -8.29 35.06 5.38
N ASP A 107 -7.09 35.27 4.83
CA ASP A 107 -6.27 36.46 5.08
C ASP A 107 -6.61 37.56 4.06
N HIS A 108 -7.81 38.05 4.13
CA HIS A 108 -8.29 39.15 3.27
C HIS A 108 -8.67 40.40 4.09
N ARG A 109 -8.61 41.58 3.47
CA ARG A 109 -8.93 42.87 4.10
C ARG A 109 -10.43 43.17 4.12
N LEU A 110 -11.28 42.26 3.64
CA LEU A 110 -12.73 42.46 3.61
C LEU A 110 -13.32 42.24 5.01
N PRO A 111 -14.38 42.99 5.38
CA PRO A 111 -15.05 42.77 6.66
C PRO A 111 -15.63 41.33 6.74
N VAL A 112 -15.33 40.65 7.83
CA VAL A 112 -15.86 39.31 8.10
C VAL A 112 -17.22 39.44 8.76
N ALA A 113 -18.27 38.85 8.18
CA ALA A 113 -19.59 38.81 8.77
C ALA A 113 -19.59 38.06 10.12
N ALA A 114 -20.36 38.55 11.07
CA ALA A 114 -20.50 37.87 12.37
C ALA A 114 -21.16 36.52 12.21
N ASN A 115 -20.68 35.52 12.98
CA ASN A 115 -21.28 34.21 12.99
C ASN A 115 -22.60 34.23 13.80
N ILE A 116 -23.72 34.47 13.12
CA ILE A 116 -25.04 34.58 13.72
C ILE A 116 -25.48 33.24 14.34
N LEU A 117 -25.15 32.14 13.69
CA LEU A 117 -25.52 30.80 14.16
C LEU A 117 -24.77 30.36 15.42
N GLN A 118 -23.54 30.91 15.66
CA GLN A 118 -22.69 30.62 16.83
C GLN A 118 -22.50 29.12 17.11
N ARG A 119 -22.48 28.27 16.07
CA ARG A 119 -22.41 26.81 16.13
C ARG A 119 -23.59 26.14 16.86
N ARG A 120 -24.73 26.80 17.00
CA ARG A 120 -25.97 26.22 17.52
C ARG A 120 -26.67 25.50 16.38
N PHE A 121 -26.52 24.18 16.31
CA PHE A 121 -27.09 23.37 15.22
C PHE A 121 -28.35 22.62 15.65
N ASP A 122 -28.76 22.75 16.92
CA ASP A 122 -29.90 22.11 17.55
C ASP A 122 -30.98 23.13 17.93
N GLY A 123 -32.19 22.68 18.07
CA GLY A 123 -33.32 23.49 18.52
C GLY A 123 -33.98 24.38 17.45
N TRP A 124 -33.61 24.25 16.18
CA TRP A 124 -34.21 25.00 15.07
C TRP A 124 -35.49 24.33 14.56
N GLN A 125 -36.53 25.12 14.33
CA GLN A 125 -37.71 24.65 13.59
C GLN A 125 -37.43 24.69 12.07
N PRO A 126 -38.17 23.92 11.25
CA PRO A 126 -38.02 23.96 9.79
C PRO A 126 -38.09 25.40 9.27
N ASN A 127 -37.19 25.74 8.34
CA ASN A 127 -37.07 27.07 7.73
C ASN A 127 -36.61 28.24 8.63
N GLN A 128 -36.12 27.97 9.83
CA GLN A 128 -35.55 29.01 10.70
C GLN A 128 -34.05 29.27 10.43
N ALA A 129 -33.32 28.27 9.99
CA ALA A 129 -31.92 28.40 9.63
C ALA A 129 -31.62 27.72 8.28
N TRP A 130 -30.95 28.41 7.41
CA TRP A 130 -30.50 27.90 6.13
C TRP A 130 -28.97 27.96 6.06
N VAL A 131 -28.35 26.86 5.63
CA VAL A 131 -26.90 26.80 5.40
C VAL A 131 -26.67 26.43 3.96
N GLY A 132 -25.82 27.17 3.27
CA GLY A 132 -25.43 26.91 1.89
C GLY A 132 -23.92 26.76 1.77
N ASP A 133 -23.47 25.92 0.84
CA ASP A 133 -22.09 25.78 0.45
C ASP A 133 -21.98 25.71 -1.08
N ILE A 134 -20.86 26.20 -1.61
CA ILE A 134 -20.57 26.18 -3.04
C ILE A 134 -19.49 25.12 -3.28
N SER A 135 -19.83 24.08 -4.04
CA SER A 135 -18.89 23.05 -4.48
C SER A 135 -18.56 23.20 -5.95
N TYR A 136 -17.28 23.27 -6.26
CA TYR A 136 -16.80 23.31 -7.65
C TYR A 136 -16.50 21.89 -8.14
N ILE A 137 -17.15 21.48 -9.23
CA ILE A 137 -16.92 20.21 -9.90
C ILE A 137 -16.27 20.52 -11.24
N ALA A 138 -15.03 20.08 -11.42
CA ALA A 138 -14.35 20.19 -12.70
C ALA A 138 -15.07 19.32 -13.74
N THR A 139 -15.51 19.92 -14.84
CA THR A 139 -16.08 19.24 -16.00
C THR A 139 -15.07 19.19 -17.14
N GLY A 140 -15.33 18.37 -18.15
CA GLY A 140 -14.46 18.27 -19.32
C GLY A 140 -14.47 19.51 -20.22
N GLU A 141 -15.35 20.47 -19.96
CA GLU A 141 -15.54 21.68 -20.74
C GLU A 141 -14.99 22.96 -20.06
N GLY A 142 -14.39 22.83 -18.86
CA GLY A 142 -13.77 23.90 -18.08
C GLY A 142 -14.35 24.07 -16.70
#